data_c985b6e5188aed5929aa922a9d3172fd
#
_entry.id   c985b6e5188aed5929aa922a9d3172fd
#
_cell.length_a   1.000
_cell.length_b   1.000
_cell.length_c   1.000
_cell.angle_alpha   90.00
_cell.angle_beta   90.00
_cell.angle_gamma   90.00
#
_symmetry.space_group_name_H-M   'P 1'
#
loop_
_entity.id
_entity.type
_entity.pdbx_description
1 polymer ?
#
loop_
_entity_poly.entity_id
_entity_poly.type
_entity_poly.pdbx_seq_one_letter_code
_entity_poly.pdbx_strand_id
1 'polypeptide(L)'
;SIQAETVVYTAKLIRTMEPALPEATAVAVEDGKVLAVGSLDSLSPLIAARGARIDRQFEDKVMTPGFIDPHVHPTLPAVLTQFPFLAPDDWYLPTGDFLGATTPEGYRSALQNLVAQHDDASVPFVAFGYHPLWHGEVWRDDLNDWFGDTPVMLWHRSFHELIGNDAAWELLGVTKDDADAIPHGASWERGHFYELGLRAVFPRMGFLFEPARYMKGMQNFLSMMH
;
A
#
# COMPACT_ATOMS: atom_id res chain seq x y z
N SER A 1 -12.06 4.05 41.52
CA SER A 1 -11.54 3.24 40.41
C SER A 1 -12.71 2.88 39.51
N ILE A 2 -12.67 3.30 38.25
CA ILE A 2 -13.59 2.80 37.25
C ILE A 2 -13.22 1.33 37.09
N GLN A 3 -14.13 0.44 37.44
CA GLN A 3 -13.92 -1.00 37.23
C GLN A 3 -13.98 -1.23 35.71
N ALA A 4 -12.99 -1.92 35.19
CA ALA A 4 -12.94 -2.23 33.77
C ALA A 4 -14.17 -3.06 33.36
N GLU A 5 -14.81 -2.72 32.26
CA GLU A 5 -15.95 -3.46 31.73
C GLU A 5 -15.47 -4.80 31.16
N THR A 6 -16.02 -5.90 31.65
CA THR A 6 -15.83 -7.22 31.03
C THR A 6 -16.90 -7.43 29.97
N VAL A 7 -16.49 -7.72 28.73
CA VAL A 7 -17.41 -8.03 27.61
C VAL A 7 -17.18 -9.43 27.12
N VAL A 8 -18.26 -10.19 26.95
CA VAL A 8 -18.23 -11.52 26.34
C VAL A 8 -18.83 -11.42 24.94
N TYR A 9 -17.98 -11.57 23.94
CA TYR A 9 -18.41 -11.63 22.55
C TYR A 9 -18.79 -13.05 22.17
N THR A 10 -19.92 -13.22 21.48
CA THR A 10 -20.34 -14.49 20.89
C THR A 10 -20.04 -14.52 19.40
N ALA A 11 -19.70 -15.69 18.89
CA ALA A 11 -19.48 -15.92 17.46
C ALA A 11 -20.05 -17.27 17.03
N LYS A 12 -20.33 -17.42 15.74
CA LYS A 12 -20.70 -18.71 15.15
C LYS A 12 -19.61 -19.75 15.38
N LEU A 13 -18.37 -19.31 15.27
CA LEU A 13 -17.17 -20.14 15.48
C LEU A 13 -16.00 -19.24 15.82
N ILE A 14 -15.24 -19.61 16.82
CA ILE A 14 -13.93 -19.02 17.15
C ILE A 14 -12.86 -20.08 16.90
N ARG A 15 -11.97 -19.84 15.93
CA ARG A 15 -10.75 -20.62 15.73
C ARG A 15 -9.69 -20.11 16.70
N THR A 16 -9.41 -20.85 17.75
CA THR A 16 -8.54 -20.33 18.83
C THR A 16 -7.04 -20.45 18.52
N MET A 17 -6.66 -21.30 17.59
CA MET A 17 -5.28 -21.72 17.28
C MET A 17 -4.60 -22.41 18.47
N GLU A 18 -5.35 -22.78 19.52
CA GLU A 18 -4.87 -23.55 20.68
C GLU A 18 -5.25 -25.03 20.49
N PRO A 19 -4.27 -25.96 20.38
CA PRO A 19 -4.55 -27.38 20.13
C PRO A 19 -5.46 -28.06 21.17
N ALA A 20 -5.39 -27.61 22.42
CA ALA A 20 -6.22 -28.16 23.48
C ALA A 20 -7.68 -27.70 23.44
N LEU A 21 -7.97 -26.60 22.74
CA LEU A 21 -9.31 -26.02 22.59
C LEU A 21 -9.41 -25.37 21.18
N PRO A 22 -9.41 -26.15 20.10
CA PRO A 22 -9.29 -25.61 18.74
C PRO A 22 -10.50 -24.77 18.30
N GLU A 23 -11.65 -24.97 18.90
CA GLU A 23 -12.91 -24.30 18.57
C GLU A 23 -13.64 -23.80 19.82
N ALA A 24 -14.24 -22.64 19.70
CA ALA A 24 -15.06 -22.03 20.74
C ALA A 24 -16.22 -21.24 20.09
N THR A 25 -17.12 -20.69 20.93
CA THR A 25 -18.25 -19.84 20.48
C THR A 25 -18.39 -18.56 21.29
N ALA A 26 -17.56 -18.37 22.32
CA ALA A 26 -17.55 -17.15 23.12
C ALA A 26 -16.12 -16.83 23.60
N VAL A 27 -15.83 -15.52 23.70
CA VAL A 27 -14.58 -14.99 24.25
C VAL A 27 -14.86 -13.82 25.19
N ALA A 28 -14.29 -13.89 26.39
CA ALA A 28 -14.36 -12.83 27.40
C ALA A 28 -13.14 -11.90 27.27
N VAL A 29 -13.39 -10.60 27.22
CA VAL A 29 -12.36 -9.55 27.08
C VAL A 29 -12.55 -8.51 28.17
N GLU A 30 -11.45 -8.08 28.79
CA GLU A 30 -11.39 -7.00 29.79
C GLU A 30 -10.09 -6.22 29.56
N ASP A 31 -10.15 -4.90 29.52
CA ASP A 31 -9.00 -4.01 29.26
C ASP A 31 -8.20 -4.39 28.00
N GLY A 32 -8.88 -4.79 26.92
CA GLY A 32 -8.23 -5.19 25.68
C GLY A 32 -7.51 -6.54 25.73
N LYS A 33 -7.69 -7.32 26.81
CA LYS A 33 -7.08 -8.63 26.98
C LYS A 33 -8.11 -9.74 27.00
N VAL A 34 -7.80 -10.87 26.38
CA VAL A 34 -8.60 -12.08 26.45
C VAL A 34 -8.45 -12.68 27.85
N LEU A 35 -9.56 -12.83 28.59
CA LEU A 35 -9.60 -13.46 29.90
C LEU A 35 -9.87 -14.97 29.81
N ALA A 36 -10.80 -15.34 28.93
CA ALA A 36 -11.20 -16.73 28.75
C ALA A 36 -11.85 -16.95 27.39
N VAL A 37 -11.79 -18.17 26.90
CA VAL A 37 -12.39 -18.60 25.63
C VAL A 37 -13.14 -19.92 25.87
N GLY A 38 -14.30 -20.07 25.25
CA GLY A 38 -15.10 -21.29 25.40
C GLY A 38 -16.50 -21.17 24.79
N SER A 39 -17.50 -21.69 25.47
CA SER A 39 -18.93 -21.46 25.20
C SER A 39 -19.53 -20.50 26.22
N LEU A 40 -20.69 -19.92 25.96
CA LEU A 40 -21.41 -19.12 26.97
C LEU A 40 -21.65 -19.92 28.26
N ASP A 41 -21.96 -21.22 28.13
CA ASP A 41 -22.21 -22.07 29.29
C ASP A 41 -20.92 -22.26 30.11
N SER A 42 -19.78 -22.52 29.47
CA SER A 42 -18.50 -22.66 30.15
C SER A 42 -18.00 -21.36 30.77
N LEU A 43 -18.35 -20.20 30.20
CA LEU A 43 -18.00 -18.88 30.72
C LEU A 43 -19.02 -18.33 31.74
N SER A 44 -20.13 -19.01 31.99
CA SER A 44 -21.19 -18.53 32.89
C SER A 44 -20.70 -18.16 34.31
N PRO A 45 -19.75 -18.90 34.97
CA PRO A 45 -19.22 -18.49 36.27
C PRO A 45 -18.45 -17.14 36.18
N LEU A 46 -17.68 -16.94 35.14
CA LEU A 46 -16.95 -15.69 34.93
C LEU A 46 -17.93 -14.52 34.63
N ILE A 47 -18.94 -14.76 33.82
CA ILE A 47 -19.99 -13.77 33.47
C ILE A 47 -20.68 -13.31 34.77
N ALA A 48 -21.07 -14.24 35.62
CA ALA A 48 -21.73 -13.93 36.90
C ALA A 48 -20.80 -13.18 37.87
N ALA A 49 -19.54 -13.64 38.00
CA ALA A 49 -18.57 -13.04 38.90
C ALA A 49 -18.16 -11.62 38.54
N ARG A 50 -18.11 -11.31 37.25
CA ARG A 50 -17.68 -10.01 36.72
C ARG A 50 -18.85 -9.06 36.37
N GLY A 51 -20.08 -9.56 36.33
CA GLY A 51 -21.21 -8.82 35.80
C GLY A 51 -21.02 -8.51 34.29
N ALA A 52 -20.41 -9.45 33.55
CA ALA A 52 -20.00 -9.22 32.19
C ALA A 52 -21.18 -8.98 31.25
N ARG A 53 -21.02 -8.02 30.34
CA ARG A 53 -21.98 -7.76 29.25
C ARG A 53 -21.78 -8.79 28.14
N ILE A 54 -22.87 -9.37 27.65
CA ILE A 54 -22.82 -10.25 26.49
C ILE A 54 -23.08 -9.41 25.23
N ASP A 55 -22.15 -9.51 24.26
CA ASP A 55 -22.24 -8.82 22.98
C ASP A 55 -22.34 -9.86 21.86
N ARG A 56 -23.42 -9.75 21.06
CA ARG A 56 -23.77 -10.71 19.98
C ARG A 56 -23.48 -10.20 18.58
N GLN A 57 -22.75 -9.09 18.46
CA GLN A 57 -22.49 -8.46 17.14
C GLN A 57 -21.77 -9.39 16.16
N PHE A 58 -21.10 -10.44 16.65
CA PHE A 58 -20.37 -11.41 15.83
C PHE A 58 -21.01 -12.80 15.81
N GLU A 59 -22.27 -12.95 16.26
CA GLU A 59 -22.93 -14.24 16.44
C GLU A 59 -23.03 -15.07 15.15
N ASP A 60 -23.07 -14.42 13.99
CA ASP A 60 -23.08 -15.03 12.66
C ASP A 60 -21.70 -15.12 11.99
N LYS A 61 -20.64 -14.66 12.66
CA LYS A 61 -19.28 -14.55 12.11
C LYS A 61 -18.36 -15.68 12.61
N VAL A 62 -17.29 -15.86 11.84
CA VAL A 62 -16.12 -16.65 12.30
C VAL A 62 -15.07 -15.68 12.84
N MET A 63 -14.61 -15.91 14.07
CA MET A 63 -13.52 -15.14 14.69
C MET A 63 -12.23 -15.94 14.65
N THR A 64 -11.13 -15.25 14.42
CA THR A 64 -9.77 -15.80 14.51
C THR A 64 -8.90 -14.82 15.30
N PRO A 65 -7.77 -15.27 15.88
CA PRO A 65 -6.72 -14.34 16.29
C PRO A 65 -6.30 -13.44 15.11
N GLY A 66 -5.78 -12.27 15.40
CA GLY A 66 -5.19 -11.40 14.38
C GLY A 66 -4.07 -12.12 13.64
N PHE A 67 -3.94 -11.84 12.34
CA PHE A 67 -2.85 -12.41 11.55
C PHE A 67 -1.51 -11.81 11.97
N ILE A 68 -0.49 -12.65 11.98
CA ILE A 68 0.91 -12.24 12.16
C ILE A 68 1.62 -12.49 10.84
N ASP A 69 2.06 -11.42 10.20
CA ASP A 69 2.92 -11.54 9.02
C ASP A 69 4.37 -11.71 9.48
N PRO A 70 4.96 -12.91 9.31
CA PRO A 70 6.31 -13.18 9.77
C PRO A 70 7.40 -12.60 8.88
N HIS A 71 7.03 -12.06 7.71
CA HIS A 71 7.97 -11.53 6.72
C HIS A 71 7.36 -10.38 5.94
N VAL A 72 7.81 -9.15 6.21
CA VAL A 72 7.36 -7.95 5.52
C VAL A 72 8.55 -7.03 5.20
N HIS A 73 8.50 -6.36 4.04
CA HIS A 73 9.46 -5.35 3.61
C HIS A 73 8.84 -3.95 3.72
N PRO A 74 8.85 -3.30 4.87
CA PRO A 74 8.08 -2.07 5.10
C PRO A 74 8.60 -0.85 4.32
N THR A 75 9.86 -0.86 3.90
CA THR A 75 10.48 0.24 3.14
C THR A 75 9.76 0.50 1.82
N LEU A 76 9.44 -0.56 1.08
CA LEU A 76 8.83 -0.41 -0.23
C LEU A 76 7.40 0.15 -0.17
N PRO A 77 6.47 -0.37 0.64
CA PRO A 77 5.17 0.28 0.84
C PRO A 77 5.27 1.71 1.37
N ALA A 78 6.23 2.00 2.26
CA ALA A 78 6.44 3.36 2.77
C ALA A 78 6.85 4.34 1.66
N VAL A 79 7.59 3.89 0.66
CA VAL A 79 7.91 4.68 -0.53
C VAL A 79 6.70 4.81 -1.44
N LEU A 80 6.03 3.71 -1.76
CA LEU A 80 4.94 3.68 -2.74
C LEU A 80 3.71 4.45 -2.28
N THR A 81 3.36 4.37 -1.00
CA THR A 81 2.20 5.12 -0.45
C THR A 81 2.41 6.64 -0.40
N GLN A 82 3.55 7.14 -0.90
CA GLN A 82 3.78 8.56 -1.14
C GLN A 82 3.20 9.04 -2.47
N PHE A 83 2.81 8.13 -3.36
CA PHE A 83 2.37 8.42 -4.73
C PHE A 83 0.93 8.01 -4.97
N PRO A 84 0.25 8.62 -5.95
CA PRO A 84 -1.01 8.09 -6.45
C PRO A 84 -0.78 6.73 -7.14
N PHE A 85 -1.75 5.84 -6.91
CA PHE A 85 -1.82 4.56 -7.60
C PHE A 85 -2.68 4.72 -8.86
N LEU A 86 -2.14 4.34 -10.00
CA LEU A 86 -2.86 4.29 -11.26
C LEU A 86 -2.58 2.93 -11.91
N ALA A 87 -3.31 1.94 -11.43
CA ALA A 87 -3.18 0.52 -11.76
C ALA A 87 -4.43 0.03 -12.52
N PRO A 88 -4.44 -1.21 -13.04
CA PRO A 88 -5.65 -1.79 -13.60
C PRO A 88 -6.74 -2.08 -12.56
N ASP A 89 -6.33 -2.27 -11.31
CA ASP A 89 -7.19 -2.64 -10.18
C ASP A 89 -7.49 -1.41 -9.30
N ASP A 90 -8.64 -1.40 -8.63
CA ASP A 90 -8.95 -0.40 -7.61
C ASP A 90 -8.08 -0.61 -6.36
N TRP A 91 -7.58 0.51 -5.81
CA TRP A 91 -6.80 0.53 -4.58
C TRP A 91 -7.41 1.50 -3.57
N TYR A 92 -7.69 0.97 -2.38
CA TYR A 92 -8.22 1.74 -1.25
C TYR A 92 -7.13 1.89 -0.20
N LEU A 93 -6.47 3.04 -0.19
CA LEU A 93 -5.29 3.31 0.63
C LEU A 93 -5.61 4.39 1.68
N PRO A 94 -4.83 4.51 2.76
CA PRO A 94 -4.98 5.61 3.71
C PRO A 94 -4.80 7.00 3.08
N THR A 95 -4.20 7.06 1.89
CA THR A 95 -3.98 8.29 1.12
C THR A 95 -5.12 8.65 0.18
N GLY A 96 -6.08 7.75 -0.02
CA GLY A 96 -7.25 7.96 -0.87
C GLY A 96 -7.64 6.71 -1.66
N ASP A 97 -8.77 6.81 -2.32
CA ASP A 97 -9.29 5.78 -3.21
C ASP A 97 -8.78 6.04 -4.63
N PHE A 98 -8.11 5.05 -5.20
CA PHE A 98 -7.57 5.10 -6.57
C PHE A 98 -8.32 4.08 -7.42
N LEU A 99 -9.18 4.57 -8.30
CA LEU A 99 -9.94 3.72 -9.21
C LEU A 99 -9.06 3.21 -10.35
N GLY A 100 -9.20 1.95 -10.68
CA GLY A 100 -8.45 1.27 -11.71
C GLY A 100 -8.74 1.82 -13.11
N ALA A 101 -7.70 1.82 -13.93
CA ALA A 101 -7.81 2.15 -15.36
C ALA A 101 -7.46 0.90 -16.19
N THR A 102 -8.39 0.42 -17.00
CA THR A 102 -8.23 -0.82 -17.77
C THR A 102 -8.14 -0.61 -19.28
N THR A 103 -8.08 0.65 -19.73
CA THR A 103 -7.89 1.02 -21.14
C THR A 103 -6.83 2.11 -21.30
N PRO A 104 -6.15 2.18 -22.45
CA PRO A 104 -5.14 3.21 -22.71
C PRO A 104 -5.69 4.65 -22.57
N GLU A 105 -6.89 4.89 -23.08
CA GLU A 105 -7.52 6.22 -23.06
C GLU A 105 -7.93 6.60 -21.62
N GLY A 106 -8.48 5.64 -20.86
CA GLY A 106 -8.83 5.82 -19.46
C GLY A 106 -7.60 6.11 -18.60
N TYR A 107 -6.51 5.36 -18.84
CA TYR A 107 -5.23 5.57 -18.17
C TYR A 107 -4.66 6.95 -18.45
N ARG A 108 -4.58 7.35 -19.73
CA ARG A 108 -4.08 8.67 -20.13
C ARG A 108 -4.89 9.81 -19.48
N SER A 109 -6.22 9.70 -19.52
CA SER A 109 -7.11 10.71 -18.92
C SER A 109 -6.92 10.81 -17.41
N ALA A 110 -6.85 9.69 -16.71
CA ALA A 110 -6.62 9.65 -15.27
C ALA A 110 -5.23 10.19 -14.90
N LEU A 111 -4.19 9.83 -15.65
CA LEU A 111 -2.84 10.35 -15.46
C LEU A 111 -2.78 11.87 -15.62
N GLN A 112 -3.41 12.42 -16.67
CA GLN A 112 -3.48 13.86 -16.88
C GLN A 112 -4.18 14.59 -15.72
N ASN A 113 -5.26 14.03 -15.20
CA ASN A 113 -5.96 14.59 -14.05
C ASN A 113 -5.11 14.58 -12.78
N LEU A 114 -4.34 13.51 -12.55
CA LEU A 114 -3.45 13.40 -11.40
C LEU A 114 -2.25 14.36 -11.51
N VAL A 115 -1.63 14.45 -12.69
CA VAL A 115 -0.51 15.38 -12.94
C VAL A 115 -0.95 16.82 -12.75
N ALA A 116 -2.16 17.18 -13.18
CA ALA A 116 -2.70 18.54 -13.02
C ALA A 116 -2.91 18.96 -11.55
N GLN A 117 -2.90 18.01 -10.60
CA GLN A 117 -3.01 18.26 -9.17
C GLN A 117 -1.65 18.27 -8.46
N HIS A 118 -0.57 18.00 -9.19
CA HIS A 118 0.79 18.00 -8.64
C HIS A 118 1.30 19.45 -8.55
N ASP A 119 1.59 19.90 -7.34
CA ASP A 119 1.99 21.28 -7.05
C ASP A 119 3.46 21.45 -6.62
N ASP A 120 4.17 20.34 -6.38
CA ASP A 120 5.58 20.35 -5.96
C ASP A 120 6.54 20.20 -7.15
N ALA A 121 6.89 21.30 -7.79
CA ALA A 121 7.83 21.32 -8.92
C ALA A 121 9.27 20.91 -8.57
N SER A 122 9.60 20.73 -7.29
CA SER A 122 10.95 20.31 -6.86
C SER A 122 11.22 18.81 -7.01
N VAL A 123 10.17 18.03 -7.24
CA VAL A 123 10.23 16.58 -7.43
C VAL A 123 9.37 16.18 -8.64
N PRO A 124 9.71 15.11 -9.37
CA PRO A 124 8.86 14.65 -10.44
C PRO A 124 7.53 14.12 -9.89
N PHE A 125 6.45 14.30 -10.64
CA PHE A 125 5.24 13.53 -10.42
C PHE A 125 5.53 12.05 -10.69
N VAL A 126 5.13 11.17 -9.79
CA VAL A 126 5.29 9.72 -9.95
C VAL A 126 3.93 9.05 -9.78
N ALA A 127 3.50 8.24 -10.73
CA ALA A 127 2.36 7.33 -10.57
C ALA A 127 2.84 5.89 -10.52
N PHE A 128 2.35 5.13 -9.53
CA PHE A 128 2.64 3.70 -9.41
C PHE A 128 1.51 2.86 -10.01
N GLY A 129 1.88 1.74 -10.65
CA GLY A 129 0.91 0.73 -11.10
C GLY A 129 0.77 0.59 -12.62
N TYR A 130 1.55 1.36 -13.40
CA TYR A 130 1.56 1.22 -14.85
C TYR A 130 1.83 -0.21 -15.32
N HIS A 131 1.09 -0.65 -16.35
CA HIS A 131 1.34 -1.92 -17.02
C HIS A 131 0.84 -1.89 -18.47
N PRO A 132 1.69 -2.19 -19.47
CA PRO A 132 1.36 -2.01 -20.89
C PRO A 132 0.20 -2.88 -21.39
N LEU A 133 -0.05 -4.03 -20.75
CA LEU A 133 -1.16 -4.92 -21.15
C LEU A 133 -2.54 -4.22 -21.06
N TRP A 134 -2.75 -3.33 -20.09
CA TRP A 134 -4.01 -2.60 -19.90
C TRP A 134 -3.93 -1.16 -20.37
N HIS A 135 -2.75 -0.54 -20.16
CA HIS A 135 -2.58 0.91 -20.35
C HIS A 135 -2.01 1.25 -21.73
N GLY A 136 -1.70 0.23 -22.56
CA GLY A 136 -0.96 0.44 -23.80
C GLY A 136 0.52 0.72 -23.54
N GLU A 137 1.32 0.71 -24.59
CA GLU A 137 2.71 1.13 -24.50
C GLU A 137 2.79 2.64 -24.34
N VAL A 138 3.48 3.10 -23.30
CA VAL A 138 3.73 4.52 -23.01
C VAL A 138 5.23 4.69 -22.78
N TRP A 139 5.83 5.54 -23.58
CA TRP A 139 7.26 5.79 -23.54
C TRP A 139 7.55 7.29 -23.37
N ARG A 140 8.82 7.64 -23.37
CA ARG A 140 9.34 9.00 -23.21
C ARG A 140 8.63 10.02 -24.11
N ASP A 141 8.51 9.71 -25.42
CA ASP A 141 7.91 10.62 -26.38
C ASP A 141 6.43 10.86 -26.11
N ASP A 142 5.69 9.82 -25.71
CA ASP A 142 4.28 9.97 -25.30
C ASP A 142 4.17 10.89 -24.07
N LEU A 143 5.02 10.71 -23.08
CA LEU A 143 5.02 11.56 -21.89
C LEU A 143 5.48 12.99 -22.18
N ASN A 144 6.42 13.18 -23.11
CA ASN A 144 6.80 14.51 -23.61
C ASN A 144 5.63 15.19 -24.30
N ASP A 145 4.93 14.47 -25.17
CA ASP A 145 3.77 15.01 -25.91
C ASP A 145 2.60 15.35 -24.98
N TRP A 146 2.39 14.55 -23.92
CA TRP A 146 1.27 14.76 -23.01
C TRP A 146 1.51 15.83 -21.96
N PHE A 147 2.76 16.02 -21.51
CA PHE A 147 3.07 16.81 -20.33
C PHE A 147 4.12 17.91 -20.54
N GLY A 148 4.80 17.94 -21.71
CA GLY A 148 5.82 18.95 -22.01
C GLY A 148 6.90 19.03 -20.93
N ASP A 149 7.08 20.24 -20.38
CA ASP A 149 8.10 20.53 -19.38
C ASP A 149 7.72 20.09 -17.95
N THR A 150 6.56 19.46 -17.75
CA THR A 150 6.18 18.91 -16.45
C THR A 150 6.89 17.58 -16.21
N PRO A 151 7.69 17.43 -15.13
CA PRO A 151 8.43 16.20 -14.85
C PRO A 151 7.46 15.06 -14.47
N VAL A 152 7.35 14.00 -15.28
CA VAL A 152 6.43 12.89 -15.06
C VAL A 152 7.17 11.56 -15.17
N MET A 153 6.92 10.68 -14.21
CA MET A 153 7.44 9.32 -14.17
C MET A 153 6.33 8.30 -13.93
N LEU A 154 6.41 7.18 -14.62
CA LEU A 154 5.57 6.00 -14.40
C LEU A 154 6.40 4.92 -13.75
N TRP A 155 5.93 4.43 -12.59
CA TRP A 155 6.52 3.27 -11.95
C TRP A 155 5.68 2.04 -12.27
N HIS A 156 6.31 1.08 -12.93
CA HIS A 156 5.63 -0.14 -13.34
C HIS A 156 5.18 -0.97 -12.13
N ARG A 157 4.03 -1.65 -12.25
CA ARG A 157 3.45 -2.44 -11.16
C ARG A 157 4.33 -3.59 -10.67
N SER A 158 5.30 -4.02 -11.47
CA SER A 158 6.30 -5.04 -11.07
C SER A 158 7.33 -4.51 -10.08
N PHE A 159 7.42 -3.20 -9.85
CA PHE A 159 8.47 -2.47 -9.12
C PHE A 159 9.84 -2.41 -9.83
N HIS A 160 10.02 -3.11 -10.92
CA HIS A 160 11.31 -3.32 -11.60
C HIS A 160 11.58 -2.32 -12.71
N GLU A 161 10.68 -1.36 -12.98
CA GLU A 161 10.77 -0.50 -14.15
C GLU A 161 10.26 0.91 -13.84
N LEU A 162 10.99 1.91 -14.37
CA LEU A 162 10.62 3.33 -14.37
C LEU A 162 10.68 3.86 -15.78
N ILE A 163 9.69 4.65 -16.18
CA ILE A 163 9.65 5.38 -17.44
C ILE A 163 9.48 6.86 -17.10
N GLY A 164 10.26 7.74 -17.68
CA GLY A 164 10.16 9.18 -17.46
C GLY A 164 10.29 9.96 -18.75
N ASN A 165 9.73 11.19 -18.74
CA ASN A 165 9.93 12.16 -19.80
C ASN A 165 11.25 12.93 -19.63
N ASP A 166 11.56 13.80 -20.58
CA ASP A 166 12.78 14.62 -20.59
C ASP A 166 12.90 15.46 -19.33
N ALA A 167 11.82 16.14 -18.97
CA ALA A 167 11.77 16.99 -17.80
C ALA A 167 12.06 16.24 -16.50
N ALA A 168 11.57 14.99 -16.37
CA ALA A 168 11.84 14.16 -15.19
C ALA A 168 13.31 13.74 -15.10
N TRP A 169 13.89 13.32 -16.22
CA TRP A 169 15.31 12.93 -16.23
C TRP A 169 16.23 14.12 -16.02
N GLU A 170 15.93 15.28 -16.61
CA GLU A 170 16.66 16.53 -16.38
C GLU A 170 16.61 16.94 -14.91
N LEU A 171 15.41 16.95 -14.31
CA LEU A 171 15.23 17.30 -12.89
C LEU A 171 16.04 16.40 -11.96
N LEU A 172 16.11 15.10 -12.27
CA LEU A 172 16.89 14.12 -11.50
C LEU A 172 18.39 14.12 -11.85
N GLY A 173 18.81 14.85 -12.88
CA GLY A 173 20.17 14.85 -13.40
C GLY A 173 20.59 13.49 -13.96
N VAL A 174 19.64 12.69 -14.47
CA VAL A 174 19.91 11.44 -15.18
C VAL A 174 20.18 11.75 -16.64
N THR A 175 21.24 11.18 -17.18
CA THR A 175 21.73 11.49 -18.52
C THR A 175 21.74 10.27 -19.43
N LYS A 176 21.95 10.52 -20.74
CA LYS A 176 22.16 9.43 -21.69
C LYS A 176 23.38 8.58 -21.34
N ASP A 177 24.45 9.17 -20.82
CA ASP A 177 25.65 8.45 -20.42
C ASP A 177 25.37 7.48 -19.25
N ASP A 178 24.46 7.84 -18.33
CA ASP A 178 24.01 6.94 -17.26
C ASP A 178 23.27 5.71 -17.85
N ALA A 179 22.46 5.92 -18.88
CA ALA A 179 21.76 4.82 -19.56
C ALA A 179 22.70 3.94 -20.38
N ASP A 180 23.60 4.55 -21.14
CA ASP A 180 24.59 3.85 -21.98
C ASP A 180 25.58 3.01 -21.13
N ALA A 181 25.83 3.42 -19.89
CA ALA A 181 26.63 2.66 -18.94
C ALA A 181 25.97 1.34 -18.50
N ILE A 182 24.65 1.18 -18.72
CA ILE A 182 23.86 0.01 -18.32
C ILE A 182 23.04 -0.52 -19.50
N PRO A 183 23.67 -1.00 -20.58
CA PRO A 183 22.98 -1.31 -21.85
C PRO A 183 21.92 -2.43 -21.76
N HIS A 184 21.94 -3.22 -20.68
CA HIS A 184 20.94 -4.27 -20.42
C HIS A 184 19.95 -3.88 -19.28
N GLY A 185 19.91 -2.60 -18.90
CA GLY A 185 19.05 -2.10 -17.84
C GLY A 185 18.42 -0.74 -18.16
N ALA A 186 18.70 -0.17 -19.33
CA ALA A 186 18.15 1.11 -19.74
C ALA A 186 17.95 1.20 -21.26
N SER A 187 16.97 1.99 -21.67
CA SER A 187 16.75 2.49 -23.03
C SER A 187 16.52 4.01 -22.94
N TRP A 188 17.54 4.79 -23.29
CA TRP A 188 17.47 6.24 -23.24
C TRP A 188 16.37 6.79 -24.17
N GLU A 189 16.24 6.23 -25.37
CA GLU A 189 15.25 6.65 -26.35
C GLU A 189 13.82 6.46 -25.85
N ARG A 190 13.59 5.42 -25.02
CA ARG A 190 12.28 5.15 -24.40
C ARG A 190 12.10 5.83 -23.06
N GLY A 191 13.15 6.49 -22.52
CA GLY A 191 13.14 7.01 -21.16
C GLY A 191 12.94 5.93 -20.11
N HIS A 192 13.37 4.69 -20.39
CA HIS A 192 13.03 3.49 -19.65
C HIS A 192 14.27 2.93 -18.94
N PHE A 193 14.15 2.79 -17.62
CA PHE A 193 15.16 2.15 -16.75
C PHE A 193 14.52 0.96 -16.04
N TYR A 194 15.16 -0.20 -16.15
CA TYR A 194 14.62 -1.45 -15.63
C TYR A 194 15.72 -2.30 -14.98
N GLU A 195 15.33 -3.17 -14.04
CA GLU A 195 16.23 -4.07 -13.34
C GLU A 195 17.50 -3.35 -12.82
N LEU A 196 18.65 -3.68 -13.37
CA LEU A 196 19.93 -3.07 -13.00
C LEU A 196 19.96 -1.55 -13.29
N GLY A 197 19.19 -1.09 -14.28
CA GLY A 197 19.07 0.34 -14.62
C GLY A 197 18.53 1.18 -13.49
N LEU A 198 17.70 0.62 -12.61
CA LEU A 198 17.20 1.32 -11.43
C LEU A 198 18.34 1.77 -10.48
N ARG A 199 19.51 1.11 -10.53
CA ARG A 199 20.70 1.52 -9.77
C ARG A 199 21.25 2.88 -10.20
N ALA A 200 21.05 3.27 -11.45
CA ALA A 200 21.42 4.62 -11.91
C ALA A 200 20.44 5.68 -11.43
N VAL A 201 19.18 5.33 -11.29
CA VAL A 201 18.08 6.26 -11.01
C VAL A 201 17.85 6.44 -9.51
N PHE A 202 17.75 5.37 -8.72
CA PHE A 202 17.41 5.46 -7.30
C PHE A 202 18.33 6.37 -6.47
N PRO A 203 19.65 6.43 -6.67
CA PRO A 203 20.50 7.38 -5.96
C PRO A 203 20.14 8.86 -6.22
N ARG A 204 19.49 9.14 -7.35
CA ARG A 204 19.03 10.47 -7.76
C ARG A 204 17.62 10.79 -7.24
N MET A 205 16.89 9.79 -6.73
CA MET A 205 15.54 9.93 -6.15
C MET A 205 15.58 10.09 -4.62
N GLY A 206 16.51 10.89 -4.11
CA GLY A 206 16.66 11.11 -2.65
C GLY A 206 15.39 11.62 -1.96
N PHE A 207 14.51 12.30 -2.69
CA PHE A 207 13.21 12.75 -2.20
C PHE A 207 12.31 11.61 -1.68
N LEU A 208 12.50 10.37 -2.13
CA LEU A 208 11.77 9.19 -1.63
C LEU A 208 12.04 8.93 -0.15
N PHE A 209 13.23 9.30 0.32
CA PHE A 209 13.73 9.04 1.67
C PHE A 209 13.87 10.34 2.49
N GLU A 210 13.29 11.44 2.00
CA GLU A 210 13.16 12.63 2.81
C GLU A 210 12.41 12.27 4.11
N PRO A 211 12.95 12.60 5.32
CA PRO A 211 12.47 12.02 6.57
C PRO A 211 10.98 12.20 6.84
N ALA A 212 10.43 13.39 6.60
CA ALA A 212 9.01 13.64 6.87
C ALA A 212 8.11 12.86 5.91
N ARG A 213 8.47 12.84 4.62
CA ARG A 213 7.76 12.12 3.56
C ARG A 213 7.82 10.60 3.79
N TYR A 214 9.01 10.07 4.07
CA TYR A 214 9.20 8.65 4.34
C TYR A 214 8.46 8.19 5.61
N MET A 215 8.53 8.97 6.69
CA MET A 215 7.80 8.66 7.93
C MET A 215 6.29 8.69 7.72
N LYS A 216 5.78 9.60 6.90
CA LYS A 216 4.35 9.62 6.53
C LYS A 216 3.96 8.36 5.75
N GLY A 217 4.78 7.94 4.78
CA GLY A 217 4.58 6.69 4.04
C GLY A 217 4.62 5.46 4.96
N MET A 218 5.52 5.44 5.94
CA MET A 218 5.57 4.37 6.95
C MET A 218 4.29 4.34 7.80
N GLN A 219 3.77 5.50 8.21
CA GLN A 219 2.50 5.59 8.95
C GLN A 219 1.33 5.07 8.10
N ASN A 220 1.28 5.43 6.80
CA ASN A 220 0.27 4.92 5.88
C ASN A 220 0.33 3.38 5.81
N PHE A 221 1.53 2.82 5.62
CA PHE A 221 1.72 1.37 5.59
C PHE A 221 1.26 0.70 6.89
N LEU A 222 1.66 1.24 8.06
CA LEU A 222 1.23 0.68 9.35
C LEU A 222 -0.30 0.73 9.51
N SER A 223 -0.95 1.78 9.01
CA SER A 223 -2.42 1.88 9.04
C SER A 223 -3.11 0.86 8.14
N MET A 224 -2.45 0.36 7.11
CA MET A 224 -2.97 -0.72 6.25
C MET A 224 -2.87 -2.09 6.91
N MET A 225 -1.98 -2.25 7.91
CA MET A 225 -1.76 -3.51 8.62
C MET A 225 -2.71 -3.70 9.81
N HIS A 226 -3.46 -2.66 10.20
CA HIS A 226 -4.45 -2.65 11.28
C HIS A 226 -5.89 -2.70 10.76
#